data_3c16fbfeda8f0d172171d205878d3657
#
_entry.id   3c16fbfeda8f0d172171d205878d3657
#
_cell.length_a   1.000
_cell.length_b   1.000
_cell.length_c   1.000
_cell.angle_alpha   90.00
_cell.angle_beta   90.00
_cell.angle_gamma   90.00
#
_symmetry.space_group_name_H-M   'P 1'
#
loop_
_entity.id
_entity.type
_entity.pdbx_description
1 polymer ?
#
loop_
_entity_poly.entity_id
_entity_poly.type
_entity_poly.pdbx_seq_one_letter_code
_entity_poly.pdbx_strand_id
1 'polypeptide(L)'
;MKKSTSSSHPNDLFFIISPPKTIADYVAFLKSHVKSAIGHSFEDEFSKAHISLFKYRNEHAEDLLYQIDSRVSSVTPFHVHIKNLNFFDHGTTRTIYLEVVHKNPICEIVENVLERREDFTPYITIARNLEMNDFIKAWRSLKDLSYSEYFRCDHITVLKKAPRKWIHYIDLPFAA
;
A
#
# COMPACT_ATOMS: atom_id res chain seq x y z
N MET A 1 -7.21 -10.70 27.12
CA MET A 1 -7.14 -9.98 25.84
C MET A 1 -7.23 -11.00 24.71
N LYS A 2 -8.37 -11.06 23.98
CA LYS A 2 -8.56 -11.98 22.86
C LYS A 2 -7.84 -11.38 21.64
N LYS A 3 -6.78 -12.04 21.17
CA LYS A 3 -6.23 -11.77 19.82
C LYS A 3 -7.35 -12.12 18.83
N SER A 4 -7.89 -11.08 18.16
CA SER A 4 -8.76 -11.28 17.01
C SER A 4 -7.93 -11.93 15.91
N THR A 5 -7.99 -13.25 15.81
CA THR A 5 -7.53 -13.98 14.62
C THR A 5 -8.50 -13.64 13.52
N SER A 6 -8.14 -12.64 12.71
CA SER A 6 -8.84 -12.32 11.46
C SER A 6 -8.76 -13.54 10.55
N SER A 7 -9.81 -14.37 10.55
CA SER A 7 -9.95 -15.48 9.62
C SER A 7 -10.04 -14.87 8.21
N SER A 8 -8.99 -15.02 7.41
CA SER A 8 -9.00 -14.62 6.00
C SER A 8 -9.76 -15.69 5.21
N HIS A 9 -10.82 -15.30 4.50
CA HIS A 9 -11.54 -16.17 3.59
C HIS A 9 -10.81 -16.29 2.23
N PRO A 10 -10.90 -17.43 1.52
CA PRO A 10 -10.23 -17.62 0.23
C PRO A 10 -10.71 -16.66 -0.88
N ASN A 11 -11.80 -15.94 -0.67
CA ASN A 11 -12.36 -14.96 -1.59
C ASN A 11 -12.07 -13.50 -1.21
N ASP A 12 -11.20 -13.25 -0.23
CA ASP A 12 -10.79 -11.87 0.10
C ASP A 12 -10.03 -11.25 -1.06
N LEU A 13 -10.41 -10.03 -1.43
CA LEU A 13 -9.74 -9.22 -2.45
C LEU A 13 -9.04 -8.02 -1.80
N PHE A 14 -7.90 -7.67 -2.36
CA PHE A 14 -7.13 -6.51 -1.93
C PHE A 14 -6.79 -5.64 -3.15
N PHE A 15 -7.28 -4.42 -3.15
CA PHE A 15 -7.12 -3.44 -4.21
C PHE A 15 -5.94 -2.54 -3.88
N ILE A 16 -5.01 -2.43 -4.82
CA ILE A 16 -3.76 -1.68 -4.65
C ILE A 16 -3.41 -0.92 -5.93
N ILE A 17 -2.54 0.09 -5.78
CA ILE A 17 -1.76 0.64 -6.89
C ILE A 17 -0.36 0.06 -6.78
N SER A 18 0.10 -0.60 -7.85
CA SER A 18 1.44 -1.18 -7.94
C SER A 18 2.38 -0.17 -8.59
N PRO A 19 3.41 0.34 -7.89
CA PRO A 19 4.38 1.22 -8.51
C PRO A 19 5.29 0.44 -9.46
N PRO A 20 5.94 1.11 -10.44
CA PRO A 20 6.87 0.48 -11.36
C PRO A 20 8.11 -0.08 -10.64
N LYS A 21 8.86 -0.91 -11.36
CA LYS A 21 10.02 -1.63 -10.82
C LYS A 21 11.06 -0.68 -10.20
N THR A 22 11.30 0.49 -10.76
CA THR A 22 12.26 1.48 -10.21
C THR A 22 11.91 1.89 -8.78
N ILE A 23 10.65 2.20 -8.51
CA ILE A 23 10.17 2.52 -7.16
C ILE A 23 10.18 1.29 -6.26
N ALA A 24 9.76 0.12 -6.79
CA ALA A 24 9.78 -1.12 -6.03
C ALA A 24 11.19 -1.53 -5.58
N ASP A 25 12.19 -1.38 -6.45
CA ASP A 25 13.60 -1.64 -6.13
C ASP A 25 14.11 -0.66 -5.05
N TYR A 26 13.73 0.63 -5.12
CA TYR A 26 14.08 1.59 -4.09
C TYR A 26 13.42 1.27 -2.73
N VAL A 27 12.18 0.85 -2.73
CA VAL A 27 11.50 0.37 -1.50
C VAL A 27 12.22 -0.85 -0.92
N ALA A 28 12.65 -1.80 -1.75
CA ALA A 28 13.43 -2.96 -1.30
C ALA A 28 14.78 -2.53 -0.70
N PHE A 29 15.45 -1.55 -1.31
CA PHE A 29 16.68 -0.94 -0.77
C PHE A 29 16.43 -0.32 0.61
N LEU A 30 15.37 0.48 0.79
CA LEU A 30 15.03 1.08 2.08
C LEU A 30 14.74 0.02 3.15
N LYS A 31 14.00 -1.04 2.79
CA LYS A 31 13.73 -2.18 3.69
C LYS A 31 15.00 -2.91 4.12
N SER A 32 15.98 -3.06 3.22
CA SER A 32 17.28 -3.64 3.57
C SER A 32 18.06 -2.78 4.57
N HIS A 33 17.97 -1.46 4.47
CA HIS A 33 18.57 -0.52 5.43
C HIS A 33 17.90 -0.63 6.82
N VAL A 34 16.57 -0.70 6.86
CA VAL A 34 15.83 -0.96 8.12
C VAL A 34 16.32 -2.26 8.75
N LYS A 35 16.34 -3.36 7.96
CA LYS A 35 16.80 -4.68 8.44
C LYS A 35 18.19 -4.63 9.03
N SER A 36 19.13 -3.96 8.34
CA SER A 36 20.50 -3.82 8.79
C SER A 36 20.60 -2.98 10.08
N ALA A 37 19.80 -1.93 10.19
CA ALA A 37 19.83 -1.03 11.33
C ALA A 37 19.26 -1.66 12.60
N ILE A 38 18.16 -2.43 12.51
CA ILE A 38 17.51 -3.06 13.66
C ILE A 38 18.11 -4.43 14.01
N GLY A 39 18.69 -5.15 13.04
CA GLY A 39 19.37 -6.44 13.22
C GLY A 39 18.47 -7.68 13.27
N HIS A 40 17.15 -7.54 13.05
CA HIS A 40 16.19 -8.65 13.04
C HIS A 40 15.06 -8.42 12.04
N SER A 41 14.20 -9.41 11.80
CA SER A 41 13.04 -9.29 10.92
C SER A 41 11.98 -8.36 11.48
N PHE A 42 11.26 -7.69 10.60
CA PHE A 42 10.16 -6.77 10.95
C PHE A 42 8.93 -7.03 10.07
N GLU A 43 7.80 -6.48 10.49
CA GLU A 43 6.56 -6.58 9.73
C GLU A 43 6.70 -5.85 8.39
N ASP A 44 6.21 -6.46 7.31
CA ASP A 44 6.30 -6.00 5.93
C ASP A 44 7.70 -6.07 5.28
N GLU A 45 8.71 -6.67 5.92
CA GLU A 45 10.06 -6.85 5.34
C GLU A 45 9.99 -7.42 3.91
N PHE A 46 9.17 -8.46 3.70
CA PHE A 46 9.04 -9.15 2.42
C PHE A 46 7.85 -8.72 1.57
N SER A 47 7.06 -7.73 2.01
CA SER A 47 5.95 -7.25 1.21
C SER A 47 6.46 -6.44 0.01
N LYS A 48 5.85 -6.66 -1.16
CA LYS A 48 6.12 -5.85 -2.36
C LYS A 48 5.63 -4.42 -2.15
N ALA A 49 6.31 -3.46 -2.80
CA ALA A 49 5.88 -2.06 -2.79
C ALA A 49 4.46 -1.93 -3.38
N HIS A 50 3.58 -1.23 -2.67
CA HIS A 50 2.23 -0.93 -3.14
C HIS A 50 1.63 0.24 -2.34
N ILE A 51 0.67 0.92 -2.94
CA ILE A 51 -0.25 1.81 -2.24
C ILE A 51 -1.52 1.01 -1.98
N SER A 52 -1.85 0.77 -0.70
CA SER A 52 -3.10 0.09 -0.32
C SER A 52 -4.28 1.00 -0.59
N LEU A 53 -5.32 0.50 -1.25
CA LEU A 53 -6.57 1.23 -1.42
C LEU A 53 -7.60 0.74 -0.39
N PHE A 54 -8.11 -0.47 -0.57
CA PHE A 54 -9.05 -1.11 0.35
C PHE A 54 -9.01 -2.63 0.23
N LYS A 55 -9.60 -3.31 1.21
CA LYS A 55 -9.82 -4.76 1.21
C LYS A 55 -11.30 -5.05 1.22
N TYR A 56 -11.70 -6.04 0.44
CA TYR A 56 -13.06 -6.53 0.42
C TYR A 56 -13.12 -7.98 0.87
N ARG A 57 -14.00 -8.25 1.83
CA ARG A 57 -14.19 -9.57 2.44
C ARG A 57 -15.65 -9.97 2.27
N ASN A 58 -15.94 -10.75 1.23
CA ASN A 58 -17.29 -11.24 1.02
C ASN A 58 -17.31 -12.46 0.09
N GLU A 59 -18.36 -13.26 0.21
CA GLU A 59 -18.63 -14.41 -0.65
C GLU A 59 -19.00 -14.02 -2.10
N HIS A 60 -19.42 -12.76 -2.33
CA HIS A 60 -19.80 -12.21 -3.64
C HIS A 60 -18.73 -11.31 -4.27
N ALA A 61 -17.46 -11.67 -4.12
CA ALA A 61 -16.34 -10.85 -4.60
C ALA A 61 -16.35 -10.65 -6.14
N GLU A 62 -16.89 -11.58 -6.91
CA GLU A 62 -16.92 -11.50 -8.38
C GLU A 62 -17.96 -10.49 -8.88
N ASP A 63 -19.14 -10.41 -8.25
CA ASP A 63 -20.16 -9.42 -8.60
C ASP A 63 -19.67 -7.99 -8.29
N LEU A 64 -18.94 -7.84 -7.19
CA LEU A 64 -18.29 -6.57 -6.84
C LEU A 64 -17.24 -6.17 -7.86
N LEU A 65 -16.42 -7.11 -8.36
CA LEU A 65 -15.39 -6.80 -9.34
C LEU A 65 -15.97 -6.18 -10.60
N TYR A 66 -17.09 -6.70 -11.10
CA TYR A 66 -17.76 -6.14 -12.26
C TYR A 66 -18.24 -4.69 -12.03
N GLN A 67 -18.79 -4.41 -10.85
CA GLN A 67 -19.22 -3.05 -10.50
C GLN A 67 -18.03 -2.09 -10.37
N ILE A 68 -16.94 -2.54 -9.74
CA ILE A 68 -15.72 -1.74 -9.58
C ILE A 68 -15.07 -1.48 -10.94
N ASP A 69 -14.95 -2.48 -11.81
CA ASP A 69 -14.40 -2.36 -13.15
C ASP A 69 -15.15 -1.30 -13.95
N SER A 70 -16.48 -1.32 -13.93
CA SER A 70 -17.31 -0.31 -14.59
C SER A 70 -17.05 1.12 -14.10
N ARG A 71 -16.77 1.31 -12.81
CA ARG A 71 -16.47 2.63 -12.24
C ARG A 71 -15.04 3.07 -12.56
N VAL A 72 -14.10 2.14 -12.44
CA VAL A 72 -12.67 2.39 -12.68
C VAL A 72 -12.38 2.68 -14.14
N SER A 73 -13.09 2.04 -15.08
CA SER A 73 -12.93 2.23 -16.52
C SER A 73 -13.22 3.65 -17.02
N SER A 74 -13.86 4.50 -16.20
CA SER A 74 -14.10 5.92 -16.49
C SER A 74 -13.02 6.85 -15.92
N VAL A 75 -12.10 6.35 -15.13
CA VAL A 75 -11.04 7.15 -14.49
C VAL A 75 -9.98 7.52 -15.52
N THR A 76 -9.65 8.79 -15.62
CA THR A 76 -8.53 9.24 -16.46
C THR A 76 -7.20 8.89 -15.79
N PRO A 77 -6.25 8.26 -16.51
CA PRO A 77 -4.91 8.01 -15.97
C PRO A 77 -4.23 9.29 -15.48
N PHE A 78 -3.50 9.19 -14.37
CA PHE A 78 -2.84 10.32 -13.73
C PHE A 78 -1.43 9.97 -13.27
N HIS A 79 -0.65 10.97 -12.87
CA HIS A 79 0.68 10.77 -12.32
C HIS A 79 0.64 10.76 -10.79
N VAL A 80 1.26 9.75 -10.21
CA VAL A 80 1.51 9.65 -8.77
C VAL A 80 2.92 10.15 -8.49
N HIS A 81 3.04 11.12 -7.59
CA HIS A 81 4.32 11.64 -7.11
C HIS A 81 4.65 11.04 -5.76
N ILE A 82 5.72 10.26 -5.70
CA ILE A 82 6.27 9.70 -4.45
C ILE A 82 7.45 10.57 -4.03
N LYS A 83 7.46 11.03 -2.78
CA LYS A 83 8.50 11.93 -2.29
C LYS A 83 8.84 11.63 -0.84
N ASN A 84 10.13 11.57 -0.54
CA ASN A 84 10.70 11.50 0.80
C ASN A 84 10.07 10.46 1.75
N LEU A 85 10.77 10.19 2.80
CA LEU A 85 10.33 9.37 3.90
C LEU A 85 9.59 10.22 4.94
N ASN A 86 8.56 9.62 5.52
CA ASN A 86 7.83 10.18 6.65
C ASN A 86 7.42 9.04 7.60
N PHE A 87 6.80 9.33 8.72
CA PHE A 87 6.32 8.30 9.64
C PHE A 87 4.99 8.67 10.28
N PHE A 88 4.22 7.64 10.64
CA PHE A 88 3.07 7.76 11.53
C PHE A 88 3.46 7.38 12.95
N ASP A 89 2.96 8.15 13.90
CA ASP A 89 3.03 7.85 15.33
C ASP A 89 1.72 7.21 15.80
N HIS A 90 1.79 5.97 16.23
CA HIS A 90 0.64 5.23 16.76
C HIS A 90 0.70 5.10 18.30
N GLY A 91 1.48 5.95 18.98
CA GLY A 91 1.72 5.91 20.42
C GLY A 91 2.81 4.91 20.79
N THR A 92 2.51 3.62 20.83
CA THR A 92 3.46 2.56 21.19
C THR A 92 4.36 2.13 20.04
N THR A 93 3.91 2.28 18.81
CA THR A 93 4.64 1.88 17.60
C THR A 93 4.68 2.98 16.55
N ARG A 94 5.55 2.83 15.55
CA ARG A 94 5.72 3.75 14.43
C ARG A 94 5.68 3.00 13.11
N THR A 95 5.21 3.69 12.06
CA THR A 95 5.23 3.18 10.68
C THR A 95 6.02 4.14 9.82
N ILE A 96 7.12 3.68 9.19
CA ILE A 96 7.90 4.46 8.22
C ILE A 96 7.32 4.20 6.82
N TYR A 97 7.13 5.26 6.04
CA TYR A 97 6.56 5.19 4.70
C TYR A 97 7.15 6.21 3.74
N LEU A 98 7.01 5.96 2.43
CA LEU A 98 7.21 6.97 1.38
C LEU A 98 5.91 7.73 1.17
N GLU A 99 5.99 9.04 1.12
CA GLU A 99 4.84 9.93 0.99
C GLU A 99 4.32 10.02 -0.44
N VAL A 100 3.00 9.98 -0.61
CA VAL A 100 2.29 10.38 -1.83
C VAL A 100 1.93 11.86 -1.71
N VAL A 101 2.48 12.72 -2.57
CA VAL A 101 2.33 14.19 -2.46
C VAL A 101 0.92 14.64 -2.85
N HIS A 102 0.44 14.24 -4.05
CA HIS A 102 -0.88 14.61 -4.57
C HIS A 102 -1.85 13.45 -4.35
N LYS A 103 -2.53 13.45 -3.21
CA LYS A 103 -3.38 12.35 -2.75
C LYS A 103 -4.76 12.32 -3.41
N ASN A 104 -5.28 13.49 -3.85
CA ASN A 104 -6.67 13.64 -4.26
C ASN A 104 -7.12 12.65 -5.35
N PRO A 105 -6.39 12.42 -6.46
CA PRO A 105 -6.85 11.48 -7.48
C PRO A 105 -7.03 10.06 -6.94
N ILE A 106 -6.16 9.63 -6.01
CA ILE A 106 -6.26 8.30 -5.38
C ILE A 106 -7.43 8.26 -4.39
N CYS A 107 -7.63 9.32 -3.60
CA CYS A 107 -8.76 9.41 -2.67
C CYS A 107 -10.10 9.41 -3.41
N GLU A 108 -10.20 10.16 -4.52
CA GLU A 108 -11.40 10.21 -5.37
C GLU A 108 -11.74 8.82 -5.96
N ILE A 109 -10.76 8.03 -6.36
CA ILE A 109 -10.99 6.64 -6.81
C ILE A 109 -11.60 5.81 -5.67
N VAL A 110 -11.03 5.87 -4.47
CA VAL A 110 -11.53 5.10 -3.31
C VAL A 110 -12.94 5.53 -2.96
N GLU A 111 -13.21 6.85 -2.91
CA GLU A 111 -14.55 7.38 -2.62
C GLU A 111 -15.58 6.95 -3.68
N ASN A 112 -15.23 7.03 -4.97
CA ASN A 112 -16.09 6.64 -6.08
C ASN A 112 -16.39 5.14 -6.08
N VAL A 113 -15.38 4.31 -5.79
CA VAL A 113 -15.55 2.85 -5.74
C VAL A 113 -16.39 2.42 -4.55
N LEU A 114 -16.15 2.99 -3.37
CA LEU A 114 -16.84 2.64 -2.14
C LEU A 114 -18.16 3.41 -1.96
N GLU A 115 -18.44 4.42 -2.80
CA GLU A 115 -19.61 5.30 -2.72
C GLU A 115 -19.77 5.98 -1.35
N ARG A 116 -18.65 6.22 -0.67
CA ARG A 116 -18.60 6.89 0.62
C ARG A 116 -17.28 7.62 0.81
N ARG A 117 -17.29 8.68 1.61
CA ARG A 117 -16.06 9.32 2.06
C ARG A 117 -15.33 8.42 3.05
N GLU A 118 -14.05 8.25 2.80
CA GLU A 118 -13.13 7.54 3.70
C GLU A 118 -12.06 8.53 4.18
N ASP A 119 -11.74 8.47 5.47
CA ASP A 119 -10.52 9.13 5.99
C ASP A 119 -9.32 8.27 5.60
N PHE A 120 -8.83 8.53 4.39
CA PHE A 120 -7.85 7.70 3.72
C PHE A 120 -6.61 8.51 3.34
N THR A 121 -5.43 7.99 3.71
CA THR A 121 -4.14 8.56 3.32
C THR A 121 -3.36 7.52 2.52
N PRO A 122 -3.12 7.74 1.20
CA PRO A 122 -2.29 6.85 0.39
C PRO A 122 -0.80 7.03 0.73
N TYR A 123 -0.08 5.93 0.85
CA TYR A 123 1.36 5.88 1.09
C TYR A 123 1.94 4.51 0.70
N ILE A 124 3.27 4.42 0.58
CA ILE A 124 3.98 3.15 0.41
C ILE A 124 4.70 2.79 1.71
N THR A 125 4.31 1.69 2.33
CA THR A 125 4.90 1.20 3.58
C THR A 125 6.34 0.73 3.38
N ILE A 126 7.24 1.19 4.24
CA ILE A 126 8.60 0.68 4.36
C ILE A 126 8.70 -0.30 5.54
N ALA A 127 8.31 0.13 6.73
CA ALA A 127 8.31 -0.72 7.92
C ALA A 127 7.17 -0.32 8.85
N ARG A 128 6.41 -1.31 9.30
CA ARG A 128 5.23 -1.13 10.15
C ARG A 128 5.47 -1.68 11.55
N ASN A 129 4.74 -1.13 12.51
CA ASN A 129 4.72 -1.61 13.89
C ASN A 129 6.10 -1.64 14.57
N LEU A 130 7.01 -0.72 14.20
CA LEU A 130 8.29 -0.59 14.85
C LEU A 130 8.11 -0.05 16.28
N GLU A 131 8.62 -0.76 17.26
CA GLU A 131 8.75 -0.24 18.61
C GLU A 131 9.75 0.94 18.64
N MET A 132 9.70 1.77 19.68
CA MET A 132 10.47 3.02 19.76
C MET A 132 11.98 2.82 19.49
N ASN A 133 12.59 1.80 20.09
CA ASN A 133 14.03 1.56 19.93
C ASN A 133 14.39 1.18 18.48
N ASP A 134 13.59 0.34 17.84
CA ASP A 134 13.79 -0.08 16.45
C ASP A 134 13.50 1.08 15.49
N PHE A 135 12.44 1.84 15.77
CA PHE A 135 12.14 3.05 15.00
C PHE A 135 13.30 4.04 15.02
N ILE A 136 13.90 4.33 16.20
CA ILE A 136 15.03 5.26 16.31
C ILE A 136 16.22 4.81 15.46
N LYS A 137 16.56 3.51 15.52
CA LYS A 137 17.66 2.93 14.71
C LYS A 137 17.37 3.04 13.21
N ALA A 138 16.17 2.58 12.80
CA ALA A 138 15.74 2.62 11.40
C ALA A 138 15.67 4.05 10.87
N TRP A 139 15.04 4.96 11.60
CA TRP A 139 14.89 6.36 11.21
C TRP A 139 16.23 7.08 11.05
N ARG A 140 17.19 6.86 11.95
CA ARG A 140 18.54 7.41 11.84
C ARG A 140 19.26 6.96 10.57
N SER A 141 19.04 5.76 10.10
CA SER A 141 19.66 5.24 8.86
C SER A 141 18.99 5.75 7.59
N LEU A 142 17.78 6.30 7.67
CA LEU A 142 16.96 6.65 6.52
C LEU A 142 16.66 8.16 6.37
N LYS A 143 16.60 8.92 7.47
CA LYS A 143 16.07 10.29 7.51
C LYS A 143 16.76 11.30 6.59
N ASP A 144 18.04 11.05 6.26
CA ASP A 144 18.84 11.94 5.41
C ASP A 144 18.78 11.54 3.92
N LEU A 145 18.05 10.44 3.58
CA LEU A 145 17.82 10.05 2.20
C LEU A 145 16.72 10.90 1.59
N SER A 146 17.03 11.56 0.48
CA SER A 146 16.05 12.29 -0.31
C SER A 146 15.59 11.44 -1.49
N TYR A 147 14.31 11.48 -1.81
CA TYR A 147 13.71 10.75 -2.91
C TYR A 147 12.59 11.56 -3.56
N SER A 148 12.51 11.51 -4.87
CA SER A 148 11.41 12.11 -5.63
C SER A 148 11.28 11.38 -6.95
N GLU A 149 10.14 10.74 -7.21
CA GLU A 149 9.88 9.97 -8.42
C GLU A 149 8.40 10.08 -8.80
N TYR A 150 8.12 10.02 -10.10
CA TYR A 150 6.77 10.03 -10.66
C TYR A 150 6.51 8.75 -11.42
N PHE A 151 5.29 8.26 -11.36
CA PHE A 151 4.85 7.20 -12.26
C PHE A 151 3.41 7.44 -12.73
N ARG A 152 3.11 6.94 -13.93
CA ARG A 152 1.76 6.94 -14.47
C ARG A 152 0.97 5.81 -13.80
N CYS A 153 -0.17 6.18 -13.22
CA CYS A 153 -1.16 5.25 -12.72
C CYS A 153 -2.28 5.15 -13.75
N ASP A 154 -2.45 3.99 -14.35
CA ASP A 154 -3.42 3.71 -15.41
C ASP A 154 -4.27 2.46 -15.15
N HIS A 155 -4.13 1.85 -13.98
CA HIS A 155 -4.93 0.71 -13.53
C HIS A 155 -4.90 0.55 -12.02
N ILE A 156 -5.85 -0.21 -11.50
CA ILE A 156 -5.82 -0.79 -10.14
C ILE A 156 -5.45 -2.26 -10.26
N THR A 157 -4.50 -2.71 -9.46
CA THR A 157 -4.19 -4.15 -9.31
C THR A 157 -5.05 -4.76 -8.22
N VAL A 158 -5.70 -5.87 -8.54
CA VAL A 158 -6.47 -6.67 -7.59
C VAL A 158 -5.69 -7.92 -7.22
N LEU A 159 -5.49 -8.12 -5.94
CA LEU A 159 -4.89 -9.30 -5.37
C LEU A 159 -5.96 -10.18 -4.74
N LYS A 160 -5.84 -11.49 -4.89
CA LYS A 160 -6.71 -12.49 -4.24
C LYS A 160 -5.94 -13.18 -3.11
N LYS A 161 -6.63 -13.47 -2.01
CA LYS A 161 -6.04 -14.15 -0.87
C LYS A 161 -5.75 -15.62 -1.20
N ALA A 162 -4.50 -16.03 -1.05
CA ALA A 162 -4.06 -17.41 -0.99
C ALA A 162 -3.68 -17.77 0.46
N PRO A 163 -3.51 -19.05 0.83
CA PRO A 163 -3.35 -19.47 2.23
C PRO A 163 -2.26 -18.74 3.01
N ARG A 164 -1.17 -18.35 2.36
CA ARG A 164 -0.02 -17.69 3.02
C ARG A 164 0.35 -16.33 2.45
N LYS A 165 -0.26 -15.92 1.31
CA LYS A 165 0.13 -14.71 0.58
C LYS A 165 -1.03 -14.13 -0.22
N TRP A 166 -0.87 -12.90 -0.65
CA TRP A 166 -1.67 -12.28 -1.70
C TRP A 166 -1.05 -12.61 -3.05
N ILE A 167 -1.86 -13.01 -4.02
CA ILE A 167 -1.43 -13.29 -5.40
C ILE A 167 -2.14 -12.33 -6.35
N HIS A 168 -1.48 -11.95 -7.43
CA HIS A 168 -2.09 -11.17 -8.51
C HIS A 168 -3.30 -11.94 -9.06
N TYR A 169 -4.42 -11.23 -9.21
CA TYR A 169 -5.65 -11.79 -9.75
C TYR A 169 -6.01 -11.13 -11.08
N ILE A 170 -6.17 -9.82 -11.12
CA ILE A 170 -6.50 -9.05 -12.31
C ILE A 170 -6.05 -7.60 -12.16
N ASP A 171 -5.80 -6.93 -13.28
CA ASP A 171 -5.65 -5.48 -13.35
C ASP A 171 -6.93 -4.87 -13.96
N LEU A 172 -7.45 -3.81 -13.32
CA LEU A 172 -8.61 -3.05 -13.76
C LEU A 172 -8.11 -1.76 -14.42
N PRO A 173 -8.12 -1.68 -15.77
CA PRO A 173 -7.58 -0.53 -16.47
C PRO A 173 -8.47 0.71 -16.31
N PHE A 174 -7.84 1.88 -16.33
CA PHE A 174 -8.51 3.17 -16.43
C PHE A 174 -8.94 3.44 -17.88
N ALA A 175 -9.57 4.60 -18.11
CA ALA A 175 -9.92 5.04 -19.47
C ALA A 175 -8.69 5.08 -20.39
N ALA A 176 -8.89 4.75 -21.68
CA ALA A 176 -7.83 4.76 -22.69
C ALA A 176 -7.37 6.18 -23.04
#